data_c7095d19faa44fd64cba7dc458b8da08
#
_entry.id   c7095d19faa44fd64cba7dc458b8da08
#
_cell.length_a   1.000
_cell.length_b   1.000
_cell.length_c   1.000
_cell.angle_alpha   90.00
_cell.angle_beta   90.00
_cell.angle_gamma   90.00
#
_symmetry.space_group_name_H-M   'P 1'
#
loop_
_entity.id
_entity.type
_entity.pdbx_description
1 polymer ?
#
loop_
_entity_poly.entity_id
_entity_poly.type
_entity_poly.pdbx_seq_one_letter_code
_entity_poly.pdbx_strand_id
1 'polypeptide(L)'
;VVCTSGTAAYNYGPAVAEAFYQKNPLIILTADRPEEWIAQGEGQTIFQKDIFGKHVLFSAQLNEDLGDEDIRWHNIRRINEAWEICTTQTQGPVHLNVGLREPLYEFTNQLPVAVPKRTMQMEHRMSAEQWKELSLLFNSKEKVLIVLTQNGGVSENKYVDQVSRWNNVLTFSETTSNTHASAVISCIDRFLESLDLHETEDLKPDLVVTIGHNIISKKLRRLLRNSNAVHWHVDETDRFLDTFQKLELTIPVTGDEFFNQIAKVTHPSDSQYHNRWLSHEAKVKE
;
A
#
# COMPACT_ATOMS: atom_id res chain seq x y z
N VAL A 1 6.01 16.81 7.77
CA VAL A 1 5.32 18.12 7.65
C VAL A 1 5.15 18.75 9.02
N VAL A 2 5.12 20.08 9.10
CA VAL A 2 5.00 20.84 10.36
C VAL A 2 4.01 21.98 10.16
N CYS A 3 3.14 22.25 11.13
CA CYS A 3 2.29 23.43 11.12
C CYS A 3 2.15 24.09 12.50
N THR A 4 1.65 25.32 12.48
CA THR A 4 1.25 26.07 13.67
C THR A 4 -0.03 25.45 14.28
N SER A 5 -0.39 25.90 15.47
CA SER A 5 -1.61 25.50 16.17
C SER A 5 -2.89 25.96 15.46
N GLY A 6 -4.02 25.43 15.85
CA GLY A 6 -5.35 25.77 15.37
C GLY A 6 -5.73 25.05 14.08
N THR A 7 -6.55 25.70 13.25
CA THR A 7 -7.13 25.09 12.04
C THR A 7 -6.11 24.71 10.96
N ALA A 8 -4.86 25.15 11.08
CA ALA A 8 -3.78 24.77 10.18
C ALA A 8 -3.63 23.22 10.08
N ALA A 9 -3.80 22.50 11.19
CA ALA A 9 -3.72 21.06 11.23
C ALA A 9 -4.77 20.36 10.33
N TYR A 10 -5.99 20.92 10.24
CA TYR A 10 -7.05 20.35 9.37
C TYR A 10 -6.71 20.39 7.89
N ASN A 11 -5.86 21.32 7.43
CA ASN A 11 -5.46 21.38 6.03
C ASN A 11 -4.66 20.15 5.58
N TYR A 12 -4.09 19.38 6.52
CA TYR A 12 -3.37 18.14 6.22
C TYR A 12 -4.31 16.93 6.06
N GLY A 13 -5.57 17.03 6.50
CA GLY A 13 -6.51 15.92 6.51
C GLY A 13 -6.57 15.11 5.21
N PRO A 14 -6.80 15.73 4.04
CA PRO A 14 -6.84 15.03 2.75
C PRO A 14 -5.52 14.32 2.43
N ALA A 15 -4.37 14.99 2.66
CA ALA A 15 -3.05 14.42 2.37
C ALA A 15 -2.70 13.27 3.34
N VAL A 16 -3.10 13.39 4.61
CA VAL A 16 -2.92 12.33 5.63
C VAL A 16 -3.75 11.09 5.27
N ALA A 17 -5.01 11.30 4.87
CA ALA A 17 -5.86 10.20 4.43
C ALA A 17 -5.26 9.49 3.20
N GLU A 18 -4.79 10.25 2.20
CA GLU A 18 -4.14 9.68 1.02
C GLU A 18 -2.86 8.92 1.40
N ALA A 19 -2.00 9.50 2.23
CA ALA A 19 -0.80 8.83 2.73
C ALA A 19 -1.12 7.52 3.47
N PHE A 20 -2.20 7.48 4.23
CA PHE A 20 -2.65 6.28 4.94
C PHE A 20 -3.05 5.16 3.98
N TYR A 21 -3.85 5.45 2.96
CA TYR A 21 -4.29 4.45 2.00
C TYR A 21 -3.17 4.01 1.06
N GLN A 22 -2.22 4.91 0.76
CA GLN A 22 -1.04 4.61 -0.06
C GLN A 22 0.14 4.04 0.73
N LYS A 23 0.03 3.93 2.07
CA LYS A 23 1.11 3.49 2.97
C LYS A 23 2.39 4.33 2.82
N ASN A 24 2.22 5.62 2.52
CA ASN A 24 3.35 6.53 2.42
C ASN A 24 3.80 6.96 3.81
N PRO A 25 5.09 6.79 4.15
CA PRO A 25 5.63 7.30 5.39
C PRO A 25 5.45 8.82 5.48
N LEU A 26 4.74 9.29 6.51
CA LEU A 26 4.50 10.71 6.73
C LEU A 26 4.50 11.03 8.22
N ILE A 27 5.46 11.84 8.66
CA ILE A 27 5.49 12.36 10.03
C ILE A 27 4.84 13.74 10.04
N ILE A 28 3.77 13.88 10.83
CA ILE A 28 3.03 15.12 11.00
C ILE A 28 3.34 15.67 12.40
N LEU A 29 3.92 16.86 12.44
CA LEU A 29 4.18 17.61 13.66
C LEU A 29 3.23 18.80 13.70
N THR A 30 2.34 18.84 14.69
CA THR A 30 1.47 19.99 14.91
C THR A 30 1.87 20.70 16.19
N ALA A 31 2.25 21.98 16.07
CA ALA A 31 2.38 22.79 17.27
C ALA A 31 1.00 23.00 17.91
N ASP A 32 0.94 23.05 19.23
CA ASP A 32 -0.29 23.29 19.97
C ASP A 32 -0.05 24.23 21.14
N ARG A 33 -1.10 24.74 21.70
CA ARG A 33 -1.07 25.42 23.01
C ARG A 33 -0.96 24.40 24.14
N PRO A 34 -0.49 24.82 25.33
CA PRO A 34 -0.59 23.99 26.52
C PRO A 34 -2.03 23.52 26.79
N GLU A 35 -2.18 22.30 27.31
CA GLU A 35 -3.49 21.64 27.43
C GLU A 35 -4.51 22.48 28.22
N GLU A 36 -4.06 23.20 29.25
CA GLU A 36 -4.93 24.04 30.10
C GLU A 36 -5.53 25.25 29.36
N TRP A 37 -4.99 25.67 28.21
CA TRP A 37 -5.50 26.77 27.40
C TRP A 37 -6.44 26.34 26.28
N ILE A 38 -6.53 25.06 26.01
CA ILE A 38 -7.41 24.55 24.95
C ILE A 38 -8.87 24.73 25.36
N ALA A 39 -9.67 25.28 24.44
CA ALA A 39 -11.08 25.60 24.65
C ALA A 39 -11.37 26.62 25.77
N GLN A 40 -10.39 27.46 26.12
CA GLN A 40 -10.54 28.52 27.12
C GLN A 40 -10.66 29.92 26.50
N GLY A 41 -11.01 30.02 25.21
CA GLY A 41 -11.13 31.29 24.49
C GLY A 41 -9.80 31.85 24.00
N GLU A 42 -8.72 31.07 24.11
CA GLU A 42 -7.40 31.41 23.57
C GLU A 42 -7.40 31.34 22.04
N GLY A 43 -6.70 32.25 21.40
CA GLY A 43 -6.58 32.29 19.94
C GLY A 43 -5.80 31.09 19.38
N GLN A 44 -6.21 30.63 18.20
CA GLN A 44 -5.57 29.49 17.51
C GLN A 44 -5.56 28.19 18.32
N THR A 45 -6.60 27.92 19.08
CA THR A 45 -6.78 26.65 19.78
C THR A 45 -7.92 25.84 19.19
N ILE A 46 -7.69 24.54 19.02
CA ILE A 46 -8.69 23.54 18.67
C ILE A 46 -8.30 22.23 19.38
N PHE A 47 -9.15 21.22 19.36
CA PHE A 47 -8.76 19.89 19.82
C PHE A 47 -7.89 19.20 18.78
N GLN A 48 -6.55 19.30 18.93
CA GLN A 48 -5.58 18.71 17.97
C GLN A 48 -5.16 17.29 18.30
N LYS A 49 -5.23 16.90 19.57
CA LYS A 49 -4.95 15.54 19.97
C LYS A 49 -5.84 14.56 19.19
N ASP A 50 -5.22 13.59 18.54
CA ASP A 50 -5.89 12.55 17.73
C ASP A 50 -6.77 13.10 16.57
N ILE A 51 -6.50 14.31 16.10
CA ILE A 51 -7.29 15.02 15.09
C ILE A 51 -7.45 14.23 13.77
N PHE A 52 -6.49 13.40 13.40
CA PHE A 52 -6.53 12.58 12.19
C PHE A 52 -7.20 11.22 12.40
N GLY A 53 -7.58 10.88 13.62
CA GLY A 53 -8.33 9.68 13.97
C GLY A 53 -7.70 8.40 13.43
N LYS A 54 -8.46 7.64 12.64
CA LYS A 54 -8.02 6.35 12.10
C LYS A 54 -7.08 6.45 10.89
N HIS A 55 -6.81 7.66 10.40
CA HIS A 55 -5.94 7.86 9.25
C HIS A 55 -4.47 8.09 9.61
N VAL A 56 -4.09 7.81 10.87
CA VAL A 56 -2.70 7.70 11.30
C VAL A 56 -2.49 6.37 12.00
N LEU A 57 -1.31 5.79 11.81
CA LEU A 57 -0.93 4.52 12.46
C LEU A 57 -0.59 4.72 13.93
N PHE A 58 -0.19 5.94 14.28
CA PHE A 58 0.22 6.31 15.61
C PHE A 58 -0.05 7.79 15.86
N SER A 59 -0.50 8.12 17.06
CA SER A 59 -0.67 9.50 17.51
C SER A 59 -0.11 9.66 18.92
N ALA A 60 0.59 10.75 19.19
CA ALA A 60 1.10 11.06 20.52
C ALA A 60 1.09 12.55 20.81
N GLN A 61 0.81 12.87 22.06
CA GLN A 61 1.02 14.18 22.65
C GLN A 61 2.45 14.23 23.22
N LEU A 62 3.26 15.18 22.79
CA LEU A 62 4.53 15.46 23.42
C LEU A 62 4.35 16.58 24.44
N ASN A 63 5.01 16.43 25.58
CA ASN A 63 4.94 17.40 26.67
C ASN A 63 6.04 18.46 26.53
N GLU A 64 5.76 19.68 26.93
CA GLU A 64 6.65 20.83 26.83
C GLU A 64 7.69 20.93 27.95
N ASP A 65 7.46 20.30 29.12
CA ASP A 65 8.35 20.39 30.28
C ASP A 65 9.61 19.54 30.11
N LEU A 66 10.55 20.04 29.33
CA LEU A 66 11.82 19.37 29.08
C LEU A 66 12.82 19.45 30.26
N GLY A 67 12.46 20.16 31.34
CA GLY A 67 13.24 20.19 32.58
C GLY A 67 13.16 18.88 33.36
N ASP A 68 12.07 18.18 33.25
CA ASP A 68 11.84 16.87 33.87
C ASP A 68 12.46 15.73 33.05
N GLU A 69 13.23 14.86 33.70
CA GLU A 69 13.93 13.75 33.03
C GLU A 69 12.97 12.67 32.52
N ASP A 70 11.90 12.38 33.25
CA ASP A 70 10.90 11.38 32.88
C ASP A 70 10.10 11.86 31.67
N ILE A 71 9.80 13.16 31.62
CA ILE A 71 9.12 13.78 30.47
C ILE A 71 10.02 13.75 29.22
N ARG A 72 11.30 14.11 29.37
CA ARG A 72 12.27 13.99 28.26
C ARG A 72 12.37 12.56 27.74
N TRP A 73 12.50 11.59 28.67
CA TRP A 73 12.52 10.17 28.32
C TRP A 73 11.23 9.75 27.62
N HIS A 74 10.07 10.17 28.11
CA HIS A 74 8.77 9.91 27.48
C HIS A 74 8.72 10.43 26.06
N ASN A 75 9.05 11.70 25.84
CA ASN A 75 9.04 12.31 24.51
C ASN A 75 9.98 11.59 23.54
N ILE A 76 11.22 11.30 23.95
CA ILE A 76 12.19 10.56 23.14
C ILE A 76 11.64 9.18 22.77
N ARG A 77 11.03 8.47 23.71
CA ARG A 77 10.39 7.17 23.44
C ARG A 77 9.28 7.28 22.42
N ARG A 78 8.38 8.27 22.56
CA ARG A 78 7.26 8.46 21.63
C ARG A 78 7.72 8.86 20.22
N ILE A 79 8.75 9.66 20.12
CA ILE A 79 9.34 10.04 18.82
C ILE A 79 9.96 8.81 18.13
N ASN A 80 10.74 8.01 18.87
CA ASN A 80 11.31 6.79 18.29
C ASN A 80 10.24 5.77 17.87
N GLU A 81 9.19 5.62 18.68
CA GLU A 81 8.05 4.76 18.37
C GLU A 81 7.32 5.23 17.09
N ALA A 82 7.07 6.54 16.98
CA ALA A 82 6.49 7.14 15.78
C ALA A 82 7.35 6.90 14.53
N TRP A 83 8.67 7.09 14.66
CA TRP A 83 9.60 6.84 13.58
C TRP A 83 9.57 5.37 13.14
N GLU A 84 9.64 4.45 14.09
CA GLU A 84 9.62 3.02 13.82
C GLU A 84 8.33 2.60 13.09
N ILE A 85 7.17 3.00 13.61
CA ILE A 85 5.88 2.70 13.00
C ILE A 85 5.74 3.33 11.60
N CYS A 86 6.24 4.55 11.43
CA CYS A 86 6.17 5.27 10.15
C CYS A 86 6.98 4.60 9.06
N THR A 87 8.15 4.00 9.40
CA THR A 87 9.16 3.57 8.43
C THR A 87 9.33 2.06 8.30
N THR A 88 8.64 1.26 9.14
CA THR A 88 8.71 -0.21 9.10
C THR A 88 7.66 -0.82 8.19
N GLN A 89 7.41 -2.12 8.33
CA GLN A 89 6.55 -2.92 7.44
C GLN A 89 5.14 -2.37 7.21
N THR A 90 4.53 -1.76 8.22
CA THR A 90 3.19 -1.20 8.08
C THR A 90 3.16 0.16 7.41
N GLN A 91 4.29 0.79 7.23
CA GLN A 91 4.49 2.14 6.66
C GLN A 91 3.23 3.00 6.57
N GLY A 92 3.31 4.24 6.98
CA GLY A 92 2.16 5.14 6.88
C GLY A 92 2.30 6.37 7.77
N PRO A 93 1.29 7.24 7.79
CA PRO A 93 1.34 8.49 8.51
C PRO A 93 1.28 8.30 10.03
N VAL A 94 2.03 9.12 10.74
CA VAL A 94 2.04 9.25 12.19
C VAL A 94 1.91 10.71 12.60
N HIS A 95 1.29 10.96 13.76
CA HIS A 95 1.04 12.30 14.25
C HIS A 95 1.68 12.52 15.62
N LEU A 96 2.45 13.60 15.75
CA LEU A 96 3.00 14.09 17.01
C LEU A 96 2.46 15.50 17.25
N ASN A 97 1.61 15.67 18.25
CA ASN A 97 1.13 16.96 18.70
C ASN A 97 2.05 17.49 19.78
N VAL A 98 2.52 18.72 19.65
CA VAL A 98 3.55 19.31 20.50
C VAL A 98 3.00 20.55 21.19
N GLY A 99 2.68 20.44 22.48
CA GLY A 99 2.34 21.58 23.31
C GLY A 99 3.56 22.51 23.46
N LEU A 100 3.37 23.80 23.24
CA LEU A 100 4.43 24.80 23.35
C LEU A 100 3.94 25.96 24.20
N ARG A 101 4.67 26.28 25.26
CA ARG A 101 4.39 27.39 26.18
C ARG A 101 5.22 28.61 25.85
N GLU A 102 4.57 29.76 25.78
CA GLU A 102 5.28 31.02 25.65
C GLU A 102 6.01 31.40 26.96
N PRO A 103 7.14 32.12 26.88
CA PRO A 103 7.74 32.74 25.70
C PRO A 103 8.61 31.78 24.86
N LEU A 104 8.54 31.92 23.53
CA LEU A 104 9.31 31.13 22.54
C LEU A 104 10.39 32.00 21.84
N TYR A 105 10.98 32.96 22.56
CA TYR A 105 11.84 33.97 21.96
C TYR A 105 13.35 33.65 22.12
N GLU A 106 13.67 32.63 22.89
CA GLU A 106 15.05 32.24 23.12
C GLU A 106 15.53 31.22 22.08
N PHE A 107 16.75 31.41 21.57
CA PHE A 107 17.37 30.48 20.64
C PHE A 107 18.58 29.85 21.30
N THR A 108 18.78 28.58 21.09
CA THR A 108 19.97 27.86 21.47
C THR A 108 20.74 27.36 20.27
N ASN A 109 22.05 27.46 20.29
CA ASN A 109 22.92 26.83 19.28
C ASN A 109 23.26 25.38 19.64
N GLN A 110 22.75 24.87 20.77
CA GLN A 110 22.96 23.49 21.17
C GLN A 110 21.87 22.62 20.54
N LEU A 111 22.25 21.77 19.60
CA LEU A 111 21.37 20.75 19.10
C LEU A 111 21.27 19.62 20.14
N PRO A 112 20.04 19.16 20.47
CA PRO A 112 19.90 18.01 21.36
C PRO A 112 20.53 16.78 20.70
N VAL A 113 21.23 15.99 21.51
CA VAL A 113 21.77 14.70 21.04
C VAL A 113 20.61 13.75 20.82
N ALA A 114 20.37 13.39 19.59
CA ALA A 114 19.39 12.35 19.25
C ALA A 114 19.90 11.00 19.75
N VAL A 115 19.07 10.28 20.49
CA VAL A 115 19.33 8.89 20.89
C VAL A 115 18.39 7.97 20.11
N PRO A 116 18.78 7.57 18.89
CA PRO A 116 17.95 6.68 18.10
C PRO A 116 17.88 5.30 18.77
N LYS A 117 16.69 4.80 18.96
CA LYS A 117 16.43 3.40 19.29
C LYS A 117 16.14 2.66 17.99
N ARG A 118 16.73 1.48 17.82
CA ARG A 118 16.57 0.68 16.63
C ARG A 118 15.94 -0.65 17.01
N THR A 119 14.94 -1.06 16.24
CA THR A 119 14.41 -2.42 16.27
C THR A 119 15.05 -3.22 15.14
N MET A 120 15.49 -4.43 15.44
CA MET A 120 15.92 -5.35 14.38
C MET A 120 14.68 -5.82 13.64
N GLN A 121 14.63 -5.56 12.35
CA GLN A 121 13.52 -6.03 11.50
C GLN A 121 13.65 -7.53 11.25
N MET A 122 12.55 -8.25 11.39
CA MET A 122 12.46 -9.62 10.89
C MET A 122 12.22 -9.57 9.37
N GLU A 123 13.08 -10.21 8.60
CA GLU A 123 12.79 -10.47 7.19
C GLU A 123 11.70 -11.54 7.12
N HIS A 124 10.51 -11.17 6.70
CA HIS A 124 9.46 -12.12 6.36
C HIS A 124 9.82 -12.73 5.00
N ARG A 125 10.35 -13.93 5.02
CA ARG A 125 10.62 -14.69 3.79
C ARG A 125 9.79 -15.96 3.82
N MET A 126 9.10 -16.23 2.73
CA MET A 126 8.45 -17.51 2.53
C MET A 126 9.52 -18.62 2.41
N SER A 127 9.25 -19.76 3.03
CA SER A 127 10.14 -20.92 2.92
C SER A 127 10.10 -21.52 1.50
N ALA A 128 11.11 -22.31 1.18
CA ALA A 128 11.15 -23.03 -0.10
C ALA A 128 9.94 -23.98 -0.28
N GLU A 129 9.47 -24.57 0.81
CA GLU A 129 8.28 -25.43 0.81
C GLU A 129 7.02 -24.65 0.50
N GLN A 130 6.83 -23.48 1.09
CA GLN A 130 5.70 -22.58 0.80
C GLN A 130 5.70 -22.12 -0.66
N TRP A 131 6.85 -21.75 -1.21
CA TRP A 131 6.99 -21.41 -2.63
C TRP A 131 6.67 -22.59 -3.55
N LYS A 132 7.10 -23.80 -3.18
CA LYS A 132 6.80 -25.01 -3.93
C LYS A 132 5.29 -25.30 -3.94
N GLU A 133 4.64 -25.22 -2.80
CA GLU A 133 3.19 -25.39 -2.68
C GLU A 133 2.43 -24.35 -3.52
N LEU A 134 2.78 -23.06 -3.36
CA LEU A 134 2.19 -21.98 -4.12
C LEU A 134 2.34 -22.19 -5.63
N SER A 135 3.51 -22.63 -6.06
CA SER A 135 3.81 -22.90 -7.46
C SER A 135 2.98 -24.05 -8.02
N LEU A 136 2.78 -25.10 -7.26
CA LEU A 136 1.92 -26.23 -7.66
C LEU A 136 0.45 -25.77 -7.83
N LEU A 137 -0.04 -24.96 -6.90
CA LEU A 137 -1.39 -24.41 -6.97
C LEU A 137 -1.54 -23.46 -8.16
N PHE A 138 -0.57 -22.56 -8.39
CA PHE A 138 -0.57 -21.66 -9.53
C PHE A 138 -0.63 -22.43 -10.86
N ASN A 139 0.19 -23.46 -10.97
CA ASN A 139 0.31 -24.28 -12.18
C ASN A 139 -0.90 -25.19 -12.45
N SER A 140 -1.70 -25.45 -11.43
CA SER A 140 -2.96 -26.20 -11.59
C SER A 140 -4.08 -25.38 -12.27
N LYS A 141 -3.87 -24.08 -12.50
CA LYS A 141 -4.87 -23.17 -13.03
C LYS A 141 -4.71 -23.00 -14.54
N GLU A 142 -5.82 -23.10 -15.27
CA GLU A 142 -5.84 -22.95 -16.72
C GLU A 142 -5.98 -21.49 -17.18
N LYS A 143 -6.60 -20.64 -16.36
CA LYS A 143 -6.86 -19.23 -16.65
C LYS A 143 -6.45 -18.38 -15.44
N VAL A 144 -5.26 -17.79 -15.50
CA VAL A 144 -4.74 -16.92 -14.46
C VAL A 144 -4.78 -15.47 -14.93
N LEU A 145 -5.46 -14.62 -14.17
CA LEU A 145 -5.43 -13.18 -14.37
C LEU A 145 -4.57 -12.53 -13.29
N ILE A 146 -3.47 -11.92 -13.70
CA ILE A 146 -2.65 -11.08 -12.82
C ILE A 146 -3.08 -9.62 -13.01
N VAL A 147 -3.31 -8.91 -11.92
CA VAL A 147 -3.69 -7.49 -11.93
C VAL A 147 -2.64 -6.69 -11.17
N LEU A 148 -1.88 -5.90 -11.91
CA LEU A 148 -0.88 -4.99 -11.34
C LEU A 148 -1.57 -3.67 -10.99
N THR A 149 -1.52 -3.32 -9.70
CA THR A 149 -2.21 -2.16 -9.16
C THR A 149 -1.21 -1.17 -8.54
N GLN A 150 -1.71 -0.15 -7.90
CA GLN A 150 -0.88 0.88 -7.28
C GLN A 150 0.11 0.29 -6.25
N ASN A 151 1.36 0.76 -6.31
CA ASN A 151 2.44 0.38 -5.39
C ASN A 151 2.78 -1.12 -5.35
N GLY A 152 2.55 -1.84 -6.45
CA GLY A 152 2.83 -3.29 -6.52
C GLY A 152 4.31 -3.67 -6.53
N GLY A 153 5.24 -2.70 -6.58
CA GLY A 153 6.68 -2.95 -6.52
C GLY A 153 7.25 -3.73 -7.70
N VAL A 154 6.72 -3.53 -8.92
CA VAL A 154 7.10 -4.30 -10.14
C VAL A 154 7.43 -3.41 -11.34
N SER A 155 7.95 -2.21 -11.12
CA SER A 155 8.11 -1.21 -12.18
C SER A 155 9.03 -1.64 -13.34
N GLU A 156 10.13 -2.34 -13.06
CA GLU A 156 11.15 -2.73 -14.05
C GLU A 156 11.58 -4.20 -13.96
N ASN A 157 10.70 -5.07 -13.49
CA ASN A 157 11.04 -6.48 -13.31
C ASN A 157 10.95 -7.26 -14.63
N LYS A 158 12.08 -7.79 -15.11
CA LYS A 158 12.15 -8.60 -16.33
C LYS A 158 11.26 -9.86 -16.32
N TYR A 159 10.95 -10.38 -15.14
CA TYR A 159 10.12 -11.57 -15.01
C TYR A 159 8.62 -11.29 -15.21
N VAL A 160 8.19 -10.02 -15.11
CA VAL A 160 6.81 -9.64 -15.47
C VAL A 160 6.53 -10.02 -16.92
N ASP A 161 7.39 -9.59 -17.88
CA ASP A 161 7.22 -9.97 -19.27
C ASP A 161 7.30 -11.48 -19.50
N GLN A 162 8.19 -12.17 -18.80
CA GLN A 162 8.32 -13.62 -18.90
C GLN A 162 7.04 -14.34 -18.47
N VAL A 163 6.53 -14.04 -17.27
CA VAL A 163 5.33 -14.68 -16.71
C VAL A 163 4.09 -14.27 -17.50
N SER A 164 3.99 -13.00 -17.90
CA SER A 164 2.85 -12.49 -18.67
C SER A 164 2.73 -13.09 -20.07
N ARG A 165 3.76 -13.76 -20.59
CA ARG A 165 3.75 -14.49 -21.86
C ARG A 165 3.38 -15.97 -21.74
N TRP A 166 3.13 -16.45 -20.54
CA TRP A 166 2.69 -17.84 -20.38
C TRP A 166 1.29 -18.04 -20.94
N ASN A 167 1.05 -19.15 -21.59
CA ASN A 167 -0.18 -19.43 -22.33
C ASN A 167 -1.46 -19.35 -21.49
N ASN A 168 -1.36 -19.61 -20.20
CA ASN A 168 -2.47 -19.55 -19.24
C ASN A 168 -2.55 -18.24 -18.44
N VAL A 169 -1.65 -17.28 -18.67
CA VAL A 169 -1.57 -16.04 -17.91
C VAL A 169 -1.98 -14.85 -18.76
N LEU A 170 -2.89 -14.05 -18.25
CA LEU A 170 -3.19 -12.71 -18.77
C LEU A 170 -2.84 -11.70 -17.68
N THR A 171 -2.14 -10.62 -18.07
CA THR A 171 -1.74 -9.59 -17.12
C THR A 171 -2.38 -8.25 -17.48
N PHE A 172 -3.13 -7.70 -16.54
CA PHE A 172 -3.64 -6.34 -16.59
C PHE A 172 -2.77 -5.43 -15.74
N SER A 173 -2.50 -4.23 -16.24
CA SER A 173 -1.74 -3.20 -15.55
C SER A 173 -2.54 -1.92 -15.49
N GLU A 174 -2.89 -1.47 -14.29
CA GLU A 174 -3.48 -0.14 -14.12
C GLU A 174 -2.41 0.94 -14.27
N THR A 175 -2.78 2.12 -14.73
CA THR A 175 -1.86 3.25 -14.90
C THR A 175 -1.10 3.58 -13.62
N THR A 176 -1.75 3.40 -12.48
CA THR A 176 -1.16 3.64 -11.15
C THR A 176 -0.15 2.58 -10.69
N SER A 177 -0.05 1.46 -11.40
CA SER A 177 0.97 0.45 -11.12
C SER A 177 2.38 0.90 -11.51
N ASN A 178 2.47 1.87 -12.42
CA ASN A 178 3.72 2.34 -13.02
C ASN A 178 4.57 1.21 -13.62
N THR A 179 3.91 0.16 -14.15
CA THR A 179 4.59 -0.99 -14.76
C THR A 179 4.59 -0.83 -16.26
N HIS A 180 5.78 -0.88 -16.86
CA HIS A 180 6.01 -0.80 -18.30
C HIS A 180 6.54 -2.13 -18.81
N ALA A 181 5.64 -3.02 -19.22
CA ALA A 181 5.98 -4.32 -19.77
C ALA A 181 5.20 -4.54 -21.07
N SER A 182 5.83 -5.22 -22.05
CA SER A 182 5.28 -5.34 -23.41
C SER A 182 4.13 -6.34 -23.52
N ALA A 183 4.06 -7.30 -22.57
CA ALA A 183 3.06 -8.38 -22.56
C ALA A 183 1.88 -8.10 -21.62
N VAL A 184 1.66 -6.83 -21.23
CA VAL A 184 0.58 -6.44 -20.34
C VAL A 184 -0.48 -5.59 -21.03
N ILE A 185 -1.72 -5.74 -20.66
CA ILE A 185 -2.85 -4.93 -21.13
C ILE A 185 -3.05 -3.76 -20.15
N SER A 186 -2.78 -2.53 -20.62
CA SER A 186 -2.85 -1.32 -19.80
C SER A 186 -4.16 -0.54 -19.92
N CYS A 187 -4.89 -0.67 -21.03
CA CYS A 187 -6.17 0.02 -21.26
C CYS A 187 -7.35 -0.86 -20.85
N ILE A 188 -7.40 -1.26 -19.55
CA ILE A 188 -8.33 -2.28 -19.03
C ILE A 188 -9.79 -1.95 -19.34
N ASP A 189 -10.26 -0.73 -19.05
CA ASP A 189 -11.67 -0.39 -19.24
C ASP A 189 -12.07 -0.38 -20.73
N ARG A 190 -11.20 0.06 -21.63
CA ARG A 190 -11.41 0.00 -23.08
C ARG A 190 -11.45 -1.44 -23.57
N PHE A 191 -10.53 -2.27 -23.09
CA PHE A 191 -10.49 -3.70 -23.40
C PHE A 191 -11.80 -4.39 -22.95
N LEU A 192 -12.23 -4.18 -21.72
CA LEU A 192 -13.46 -4.79 -21.19
C LEU A 192 -14.73 -4.29 -21.89
N GLU A 193 -14.75 -3.02 -22.36
CA GLU A 193 -15.89 -2.47 -23.10
C GLU A 193 -16.04 -3.07 -24.50
N SER A 194 -14.97 -3.54 -25.10
CA SER A 194 -14.98 -4.13 -26.42
C SER A 194 -15.48 -5.58 -26.47
N LEU A 195 -15.66 -6.22 -25.29
CA LEU A 195 -16.10 -7.60 -25.17
C LEU A 195 -17.63 -7.72 -25.25
N ASP A 196 -18.11 -8.72 -25.99
CA ASP A 196 -19.50 -9.12 -25.90
C ASP A 196 -19.76 -9.98 -24.63
N LEU A 197 -21.02 -10.42 -24.43
CA LEU A 197 -21.38 -11.20 -23.25
C LEU A 197 -20.70 -12.57 -23.20
N HIS A 198 -20.52 -13.22 -24.36
CA HIS A 198 -19.87 -14.52 -24.43
C HIS A 198 -18.37 -14.39 -24.17
N GLU A 199 -17.73 -13.41 -24.77
CA GLU A 199 -16.33 -13.08 -24.58
C GLU A 199 -16.05 -12.71 -23.11
N THR A 200 -16.97 -11.96 -22.48
CA THR A 200 -16.89 -11.61 -21.05
C THR A 200 -16.91 -12.85 -20.15
N GLU A 201 -17.75 -13.85 -20.45
CA GLU A 201 -17.76 -15.12 -19.71
C GLU A 201 -16.46 -15.91 -19.93
N ASP A 202 -15.97 -15.96 -21.15
CA ASP A 202 -14.74 -16.68 -21.51
C ASP A 202 -13.48 -16.06 -20.88
N LEU A 203 -13.50 -14.75 -20.66
CA LEU A 203 -12.41 -14.02 -20.00
C LEU A 203 -12.27 -14.35 -18.51
N LYS A 204 -13.35 -14.76 -17.86
CA LYS A 204 -13.33 -15.04 -16.43
C LYS A 204 -12.24 -16.04 -16.08
N PRO A 205 -11.34 -15.69 -15.16
CA PRO A 205 -10.24 -16.54 -14.76
C PRO A 205 -10.67 -17.60 -13.72
N ASP A 206 -9.81 -18.61 -13.52
CA ASP A 206 -9.89 -19.55 -12.40
C ASP A 206 -9.17 -19.00 -11.16
N LEU A 207 -8.11 -18.22 -11.41
CA LEU A 207 -7.30 -17.56 -10.39
C LEU A 207 -7.09 -16.10 -10.75
N VAL A 208 -7.34 -15.23 -9.78
CA VAL A 208 -6.94 -13.81 -9.82
C VAL A 208 -5.81 -13.60 -8.84
N VAL A 209 -4.71 -13.02 -9.31
CA VAL A 209 -3.61 -12.55 -8.47
C VAL A 209 -3.55 -11.03 -8.54
N THR A 210 -3.86 -10.36 -7.44
CA THR A 210 -3.67 -8.89 -7.36
C THR A 210 -2.35 -8.57 -6.71
N ILE A 211 -1.60 -7.63 -7.29
CA ILE A 211 -0.30 -7.20 -6.79
C ILE A 211 -0.33 -5.69 -6.54
N GLY A 212 -0.11 -5.30 -5.29
CA GLY A 212 -0.24 -3.91 -4.85
C GLY A 212 -1.58 -3.60 -4.18
N HIS A 213 -2.01 -2.35 -4.19
CA HIS A 213 -3.11 -1.90 -3.34
C HIS A 213 -4.47 -1.90 -4.04
N ASN A 214 -4.97 -0.71 -4.38
CA ASN A 214 -6.34 -0.53 -4.83
C ASN A 214 -6.49 -0.77 -6.34
N ILE A 215 -7.60 -1.38 -6.74
CA ILE A 215 -8.02 -1.49 -8.13
C ILE A 215 -8.94 -0.32 -8.45
N ILE A 216 -8.61 0.46 -9.48
CA ILE A 216 -9.36 1.65 -9.88
C ILE A 216 -10.51 1.27 -10.80
N SER A 217 -10.30 0.36 -11.77
CA SER A 217 -11.31 -0.04 -12.73
C SER A 217 -12.56 -0.62 -12.06
N LYS A 218 -13.68 0.09 -12.17
CA LYS A 218 -14.98 -0.40 -11.67
C LYS A 218 -15.50 -1.58 -12.48
N LYS A 219 -15.20 -1.61 -13.79
CA LYS A 219 -15.62 -2.70 -14.69
C LYS A 219 -14.89 -3.98 -14.33
N LEU A 220 -13.57 -3.93 -14.14
CA LEU A 220 -12.78 -5.07 -13.70
C LEU A 220 -13.26 -5.61 -12.35
N ARG A 221 -13.47 -4.74 -11.36
CA ARG A 221 -14.00 -5.16 -10.06
C ARG A 221 -15.34 -5.87 -10.17
N ARG A 222 -16.24 -5.38 -11.03
CA ARG A 222 -17.54 -6.00 -11.26
C ARG A 222 -17.41 -7.36 -11.93
N LEU A 223 -16.56 -7.48 -12.96
CA LEU A 223 -16.27 -8.74 -13.64
C LEU A 223 -15.76 -9.79 -12.64
N LEU A 224 -14.77 -9.44 -11.83
CA LEU A 224 -14.14 -10.36 -10.91
C LEU A 224 -15.06 -10.77 -9.75
N ARG A 225 -15.89 -9.86 -9.24
CA ARG A 225 -16.95 -10.22 -8.26
C ARG A 225 -17.95 -11.24 -8.79
N ASN A 226 -18.25 -11.17 -10.09
CA ASN A 226 -19.18 -12.06 -10.76
C ASN A 226 -18.49 -13.32 -11.34
N SER A 227 -17.21 -13.51 -11.11
CA SER A 227 -16.48 -14.73 -11.47
C SER A 227 -16.48 -15.73 -10.31
N ASN A 228 -16.15 -16.98 -10.60
CA ASN A 228 -15.86 -18.00 -9.58
C ASN A 228 -14.37 -18.16 -9.29
N ALA A 229 -13.56 -17.17 -9.68
CA ALA A 229 -12.13 -17.20 -9.51
C ALA A 229 -11.74 -17.20 -8.03
N VAL A 230 -10.75 -17.98 -7.69
CA VAL A 230 -10.01 -17.86 -6.43
C VAL A 230 -9.19 -16.57 -6.48
N HIS A 231 -9.07 -15.85 -5.39
CA HIS A 231 -8.30 -14.61 -5.31
C HIS A 231 -7.09 -14.77 -4.40
N TRP A 232 -5.92 -14.47 -4.93
CA TRP A 232 -4.67 -14.31 -4.19
C TRP A 232 -4.27 -12.84 -4.18
N HIS A 233 -3.86 -12.34 -3.03
CA HIS A 233 -3.39 -10.97 -2.86
C HIS A 233 -1.93 -10.94 -2.46
N VAL A 234 -1.09 -10.28 -3.27
CA VAL A 234 0.35 -10.10 -3.05
C VAL A 234 0.59 -8.67 -2.57
N ASP A 235 1.02 -8.54 -1.33
CA ASP A 235 1.37 -7.25 -0.71
C ASP A 235 2.27 -7.52 0.51
N GLU A 236 3.34 -6.77 0.69
CA GLU A 236 4.25 -6.88 1.84
C GLU A 236 3.56 -6.66 3.19
N THR A 237 2.34 -6.16 3.21
CA THR A 237 1.61 -5.83 4.42
C THR A 237 0.53 -6.86 4.72
N ASP A 238 0.21 -7.02 6.01
CA ASP A 238 -0.80 -7.98 6.51
C ASP A 238 -2.26 -7.54 6.27
N ARG A 239 -2.54 -6.78 5.21
CA ARG A 239 -3.90 -6.34 4.92
C ARG A 239 -4.71 -7.43 4.25
N PHE A 240 -5.88 -7.71 4.79
CA PHE A 240 -6.90 -8.53 4.13
C PHE A 240 -7.73 -7.68 3.18
N LEU A 241 -7.34 -7.62 1.90
CA LEU A 241 -8.07 -6.88 0.87
C LEU A 241 -8.94 -7.83 0.05
N ASP A 242 -10.11 -8.15 0.55
CA ASP A 242 -11.08 -9.01 -0.14
C ASP A 242 -12.06 -8.19 -0.99
N THR A 243 -11.53 -7.48 -1.97
CA THR A 243 -12.31 -6.61 -2.89
C THR A 243 -13.33 -7.38 -3.70
N PHE A 244 -13.11 -8.66 -3.95
CA PHE A 244 -13.98 -9.50 -4.79
C PHE A 244 -14.84 -10.47 -4.00
N GLN A 245 -14.72 -10.55 -2.69
CA GLN A 245 -15.37 -11.53 -1.82
C GLN A 245 -14.95 -12.99 -2.17
N LYS A 246 -13.68 -13.16 -2.54
CA LYS A 246 -13.10 -14.42 -3.04
C LYS A 246 -11.68 -14.64 -2.54
N LEU A 247 -11.20 -13.83 -1.58
CA LEU A 247 -9.84 -13.94 -1.07
C LEU A 247 -9.63 -15.30 -0.40
N GLU A 248 -8.70 -16.07 -0.93
CA GLU A 248 -8.27 -17.36 -0.36
C GLU A 248 -6.89 -17.25 0.27
N LEU A 249 -6.00 -16.44 -0.33
CA LEU A 249 -4.62 -16.38 0.11
C LEU A 249 -4.07 -14.96 0.06
N THR A 250 -3.38 -14.56 1.14
CA THR A 250 -2.49 -13.39 1.16
C THR A 250 -1.05 -13.86 1.12
N ILE A 251 -0.24 -13.25 0.27
CA ILE A 251 1.17 -13.58 0.04
C ILE A 251 2.00 -12.37 0.45
N PRO A 252 2.63 -12.39 1.66
CA PRO A 252 3.29 -11.21 2.23
C PRO A 252 4.70 -11.03 1.65
N VAL A 253 4.78 -10.71 0.36
CA VAL A 253 6.03 -10.45 -0.35
C VAL A 253 5.85 -9.27 -1.31
N THR A 254 6.96 -8.70 -1.80
CA THR A 254 6.91 -7.73 -2.89
C THR A 254 6.42 -8.37 -4.19
N GLY A 255 5.86 -7.56 -5.08
CA GLY A 255 5.54 -8.03 -6.42
C GLY A 255 6.77 -8.53 -7.18
N ASP A 256 7.93 -7.89 -6.99
CA ASP A 256 9.20 -8.33 -7.56
C ASP A 256 9.60 -9.72 -7.08
N GLU A 257 9.50 -9.98 -5.79
CA GLU A 257 9.81 -11.30 -5.24
C GLU A 257 8.83 -12.35 -5.76
N PHE A 258 7.54 -12.04 -5.80
CA PHE A 258 6.52 -12.92 -6.37
C PHE A 258 6.88 -13.34 -7.80
N PHE A 259 7.13 -12.40 -8.69
CA PHE A 259 7.51 -12.70 -10.08
C PHE A 259 8.84 -13.45 -10.18
N ASN A 260 9.83 -13.09 -9.37
CA ASN A 260 11.13 -13.76 -9.35
C ASN A 260 11.03 -15.23 -8.94
N GLN A 261 10.11 -15.56 -8.05
CA GLN A 261 9.93 -16.94 -7.58
C GLN A 261 9.03 -17.74 -8.54
N ILE A 262 7.90 -17.17 -8.96
CA ILE A 262 6.99 -17.84 -9.91
C ILE A 262 7.69 -18.11 -11.24
N ALA A 263 8.50 -17.18 -11.75
CA ALA A 263 9.23 -17.36 -13.01
C ALA A 263 10.25 -18.52 -13.00
N LYS A 264 10.69 -18.99 -11.84
CA LYS A 264 11.59 -20.16 -11.72
C LYS A 264 10.88 -21.49 -11.95
N VAL A 265 9.56 -21.47 -11.84
CA VAL A 265 8.72 -22.64 -12.01
C VAL A 265 8.16 -22.59 -13.44
N THR A 266 8.77 -23.30 -14.34
CA THR A 266 8.31 -23.37 -15.73
C THR A 266 7.18 -24.38 -15.87
N HIS A 267 6.06 -23.91 -16.40
CA HIS A 267 5.02 -24.81 -16.90
C HIS A 267 4.52 -24.37 -18.26
N PRO A 268 4.74 -25.17 -19.30
CA PRO A 268 3.98 -25.07 -20.52
C PRO A 268 2.55 -25.53 -20.23
N SER A 269 1.61 -24.62 -20.25
CA SER A 269 0.18 -24.93 -20.33
C SER A 269 -0.22 -24.97 -21.78
N ASP A 270 -1.09 -25.90 -22.17
CA ASP A 270 -1.71 -25.94 -23.51
C ASP A 270 -2.85 -24.93 -23.64
N SER A 271 -3.09 -24.11 -22.62
CA SER A 271 -4.10 -23.07 -22.62
C SER A 271 -3.89 -22.07 -23.74
N GLN A 272 -4.99 -21.60 -24.32
CA GLN A 272 -4.97 -20.51 -25.33
C GLN A 272 -5.41 -19.16 -24.73
N TYR A 273 -5.51 -19.09 -23.40
CA TYR A 273 -6.05 -17.93 -22.69
C TYR A 273 -5.28 -16.64 -23.02
N HIS A 274 -3.96 -16.66 -22.91
CA HIS A 274 -3.12 -15.52 -23.23
C HIS A 274 -3.25 -15.07 -24.69
N ASN A 275 -3.06 -16.01 -25.64
CA ASN A 275 -3.04 -15.71 -27.06
C ASN A 275 -4.36 -15.14 -27.57
N ARG A 276 -5.47 -15.70 -27.08
CA ARG A 276 -6.81 -15.23 -27.41
C ARG A 276 -7.01 -13.77 -27.06
N TRP A 277 -6.67 -13.38 -25.81
CA TRP A 277 -6.94 -12.04 -25.34
C TRP A 277 -5.92 -10.99 -25.81
N LEU A 278 -4.68 -11.38 -26.03
CA LEU A 278 -3.70 -10.50 -26.63
C LEU A 278 -4.07 -10.17 -28.08
N SER A 279 -4.58 -11.14 -28.83
CA SER A 279 -5.09 -10.91 -30.18
C SER A 279 -6.33 -10.01 -30.20
N HIS A 280 -7.18 -10.10 -29.19
CA HIS A 280 -8.33 -9.22 -29.03
C HIS A 280 -7.85 -7.78 -28.72
N GLU A 281 -6.90 -7.60 -27.82
CA GLU A 281 -6.34 -6.28 -27.49
C GLU A 281 -5.71 -5.59 -28.72
N ALA A 282 -5.01 -6.33 -29.56
CA ALA A 282 -4.44 -5.79 -30.79
C ALA A 282 -5.51 -5.17 -31.69
N LYS A 283 -6.65 -5.85 -31.88
CA LYS A 283 -7.78 -5.33 -32.65
C LYS A 283 -8.44 -4.09 -32.04
N VAL A 284 -8.42 -3.98 -30.72
CA VAL A 284 -9.00 -2.84 -29.99
C VAL A 284 -8.09 -1.60 -30.07
N LYS A 285 -6.79 -1.79 -30.30
CA LYS A 285 -5.82 -0.69 -30.47
C LYS A 285 -5.84 -0.05 -31.87
N GLU A 286 -6.29 -0.79 -32.88
CA GLU A 286 -6.54 -0.29 -34.26
C GLU A 286 -7.82 0.57 -34.31
#